data_3488f4edac73679fae5705c5e675c63e
#
_entry.id   3488f4edac73679fae5705c5e675c63e
#
_cell.length_a   1.000
_cell.length_b   1.000
_cell.length_c   1.000
_cell.angle_alpha   90.00
_cell.angle_beta   90.00
_cell.angle_gamma   90.00
#
_symmetry.space_group_name_H-M   'P 1'
#
loop_
_entity.id
_entity.type
_entity.pdbx_description
1 polymer ?
#
loop_
_entity_poly.entity_id
_entity_poly.type
_entity_poly.pdbx_seq_one_letter_code
_entity_poly.pdbx_strand_id
1 'polypeptide(L)'
;MAGIGAVALLLLNVFYGAVNIPMSSVWSILCGGSDTNASWRFIILESRLPQAITALLTGGALSVCGLMLQAVFRNPLADPSILGISSGSGLGVALVMLFFGGGISIGNLSFGGFAAVLAAAFVGAMLVTLLMFTLSGIIRSNAMLLIVGVMTGYLSSSVILLLNFFASADGVRAYMLWGMGNFASVSADRLPVFATVSVVCLITSVMLVKPLNVLVLGPQYARNLGINTRRLRNVILLVTGLLTALTTAFCGPIAFLGLAVPHIARLLLRTDDYRSLLPATILIGSIVALLCNFACVLPADGGVIPINAVTPIVGAPVIIYIMLRKHL
;
A
#
# COMPACT_ATOMS: atom_id res chain seq x y z
N MET A 1 -17.75 -7.72 14.67
CA MET A 1 -16.96 -6.81 15.53
C MET A 1 -15.88 -6.05 14.78
N ALA A 2 -15.01 -6.68 13.95
CA ALA A 2 -13.95 -5.97 13.23
C ALA A 2 -14.47 -4.85 12.29
N GLY A 3 -15.59 -5.06 11.60
CA GLY A 3 -16.20 -4.03 10.75
C GLY A 3 -16.65 -2.78 11.51
N ILE A 4 -17.22 -2.97 12.71
CA ILE A 4 -17.61 -1.86 13.59
C ILE A 4 -16.37 -1.10 14.05
N GLY A 5 -15.27 -1.82 14.37
CA GLY A 5 -14.00 -1.20 14.73
C GLY A 5 -13.38 -0.35 13.58
N ALA A 6 -13.46 -0.83 12.34
CA ALA A 6 -13.00 -0.08 11.18
C ALA A 6 -13.80 1.21 10.96
N VAL A 7 -15.14 1.15 11.09
CA VAL A 7 -16.01 2.33 10.98
C VAL A 7 -15.75 3.31 12.12
N ALA A 8 -15.61 2.84 13.36
CA ALA A 8 -15.31 3.68 14.50
C ALA A 8 -13.96 4.41 14.34
N LEU A 9 -12.92 3.72 13.86
CA LEU A 9 -11.60 4.31 13.60
C LEU A 9 -11.62 5.27 12.40
N LEU A 10 -12.42 4.98 11.37
CA LEU A 10 -12.60 5.91 10.26
C LEU A 10 -13.23 7.21 10.75
N LEU A 11 -14.30 7.13 11.53
CA LEU A 11 -14.92 8.31 12.16
C LEU A 11 -13.92 9.04 13.05
N LEU A 12 -13.16 8.33 13.89
CA LEU A 12 -12.15 8.92 14.75
C LEU A 12 -11.11 9.72 13.95
N ASN A 13 -10.65 9.21 12.80
CA ASN A 13 -9.72 9.94 11.91
C ASN A 13 -10.36 11.18 11.26
N VAL A 14 -11.68 11.21 11.06
CA VAL A 14 -12.38 12.39 10.55
C VAL A 14 -12.60 13.43 11.66
N PHE A 15 -12.92 12.97 12.87
CA PHE A 15 -13.17 13.87 14.01
C PHE A 15 -11.89 14.51 14.56
N TYR A 16 -10.78 13.76 14.60
CA TYR A 16 -9.50 14.22 15.12
C TYR A 16 -8.52 14.50 13.97
N GLY A 17 -7.72 15.57 14.09
CA GLY A 17 -6.73 15.98 13.10
C GLY A 17 -5.82 17.07 13.67
N ALA A 18 -4.80 17.48 12.91
CA ALA A 18 -3.84 18.50 13.31
C ALA A 18 -4.48 19.86 13.68
N VAL A 19 -5.67 20.14 13.16
CA VAL A 19 -6.46 21.35 13.49
C VAL A 19 -7.60 20.96 14.41
N ASN A 20 -7.71 21.60 15.56
CA ASN A 20 -8.82 21.37 16.50
C ASN A 20 -10.12 21.97 15.94
N ILE A 21 -11.07 21.11 15.58
CA ILE A 21 -12.42 21.50 15.13
C ILE A 21 -13.43 20.92 16.14
N PRO A 22 -14.39 21.71 16.63
CA PRO A 22 -15.41 21.22 17.56
C PRO A 22 -16.17 20.03 16.96
N MET A 23 -16.42 18.98 17.76
CA MET A 23 -17.12 17.76 17.31
C MET A 23 -18.52 18.06 16.76
N SER A 24 -19.22 19.03 17.33
CA SER A 24 -20.54 19.49 16.83
C SER A 24 -20.46 20.03 15.42
N SER A 25 -19.40 20.79 15.09
CA SER A 25 -19.18 21.34 13.75
C SER A 25 -18.81 20.23 12.75
N VAL A 26 -17.98 19.25 13.16
CA VAL A 26 -17.65 18.09 12.31
C VAL A 26 -18.93 17.32 11.96
N TRP A 27 -19.78 17.05 12.95
CA TRP A 27 -21.04 16.35 12.74
C TRP A 27 -22.00 17.14 11.85
N SER A 28 -22.14 18.47 12.09
CA SER A 28 -22.96 19.35 11.26
C SER A 28 -22.52 19.31 9.81
N ILE A 29 -21.19 19.39 9.53
CA ILE A 29 -20.64 19.36 8.18
C ILE A 29 -20.92 18.02 7.49
N LEU A 30 -20.75 16.91 8.19
CA LEU A 30 -21.02 15.55 7.64
C LEU A 30 -22.50 15.35 7.33
N CYS A 31 -23.40 15.98 8.10
CA CYS A 31 -24.85 15.95 7.87
C CYS A 31 -25.34 17.01 6.87
N GLY A 32 -24.46 17.80 6.24
CA GLY A 32 -24.85 18.80 5.23
C GLY A 32 -25.28 20.16 5.80
N GLY A 33 -25.00 20.46 7.06
CA GLY A 33 -25.30 21.75 7.68
C GLY A 33 -24.57 22.93 7.02
N SER A 34 -25.25 24.07 6.90
CA SER A 34 -24.74 25.27 6.19
C SER A 34 -24.03 26.30 7.10
N ASP A 35 -24.17 26.20 8.41
CA ASP A 35 -23.72 27.23 9.37
C ASP A 35 -22.26 27.09 9.82
N THR A 36 -21.42 26.43 9.04
CA THR A 36 -20.04 26.14 9.45
C THR A 36 -19.02 26.96 8.67
N ASN A 37 -17.92 27.29 9.35
CA ASN A 37 -16.78 27.98 8.76
C ASN A 37 -16.28 27.25 7.49
N ALA A 38 -16.18 27.96 6.37
CA ALA A 38 -15.79 27.42 5.07
C ALA A 38 -14.43 26.67 5.13
N SER A 39 -13.48 27.16 5.96
CA SER A 39 -12.20 26.50 6.17
C SER A 39 -12.34 25.14 6.85
N TRP A 40 -13.23 25.01 7.84
CA TRP A 40 -13.48 23.72 8.51
C TRP A 40 -14.13 22.70 7.56
N ARG A 41 -15.07 23.18 6.75
CA ARG A 41 -15.71 22.34 5.71
C ARG A 41 -14.68 21.82 4.72
N PHE A 42 -13.78 22.68 4.24
CA PHE A 42 -12.68 22.26 3.36
C PHE A 42 -11.78 21.22 4.03
N ILE A 43 -11.33 21.45 5.27
CA ILE A 43 -10.46 20.51 6.00
C ILE A 43 -11.13 19.15 6.16
N ILE A 44 -12.41 19.10 6.48
CA ILE A 44 -13.11 17.83 6.74
C ILE A 44 -13.40 17.09 5.43
N LEU A 45 -13.96 17.74 4.42
CA LEU A 45 -14.42 17.09 3.20
C LEU A 45 -13.31 16.87 2.17
N GLU A 46 -12.35 17.80 2.07
CA GLU A 46 -11.30 17.77 1.05
C GLU A 46 -9.96 17.20 1.56
N SER A 47 -9.79 17.09 2.89
CA SER A 47 -8.55 16.57 3.49
C SER A 47 -8.79 15.34 4.35
N ARG A 48 -9.50 15.46 5.49
CA ARG A 48 -9.60 14.37 6.47
C ARG A 48 -10.37 13.16 5.96
N LEU A 49 -11.50 13.37 5.33
CA LEU A 49 -12.33 12.29 4.81
C LEU A 49 -11.63 11.51 3.68
N PRO A 50 -11.06 12.16 2.65
CA PRO A 50 -10.25 11.47 1.65
C PRO A 50 -9.06 10.74 2.26
N GLN A 51 -8.34 11.35 3.20
CA GLN A 51 -7.20 10.72 3.89
C GLN A 51 -7.61 9.46 4.65
N ALA A 52 -8.71 9.49 5.41
CA ALA A 52 -9.20 8.34 6.16
C ALA A 52 -9.64 7.20 5.24
N ILE A 53 -10.35 7.51 4.14
CA ILE A 53 -10.76 6.49 3.16
C ILE A 53 -9.52 5.92 2.45
N THR A 54 -8.53 6.75 2.11
CA THR A 54 -7.28 6.31 1.51
C THR A 54 -6.51 5.38 2.44
N ALA A 55 -6.41 5.72 3.73
CA ALA A 55 -5.78 4.86 4.74
C ALA A 55 -6.49 3.50 4.85
N LEU A 56 -7.82 3.49 4.90
CA LEU A 56 -8.64 2.29 4.96
C LEU A 56 -8.38 1.37 3.75
N LEU A 57 -8.47 1.92 2.54
CA LEU A 57 -8.29 1.15 1.30
C LEU A 57 -6.85 0.67 1.13
N THR A 58 -5.86 1.53 1.39
CA THR A 58 -4.43 1.19 1.30
C THR A 58 -4.06 0.08 2.28
N GLY A 59 -4.56 0.19 3.52
CA GLY A 59 -4.33 -0.83 4.55
C GLY A 59 -4.84 -2.20 4.15
N GLY A 60 -6.09 -2.28 3.68
CA GLY A 60 -6.67 -3.50 3.15
C GLY A 60 -5.94 -4.04 1.91
N ALA A 61 -5.62 -3.15 0.97
CA ALA A 61 -4.96 -3.50 -0.30
C ALA A 61 -3.57 -4.10 -0.07
N LEU A 62 -2.68 -3.41 0.64
CA LEU A 62 -1.32 -3.89 0.88
C LEU A 62 -1.31 -5.17 1.71
N SER A 63 -2.20 -5.28 2.70
CA SER A 63 -2.30 -6.48 3.54
C SER A 63 -2.72 -7.71 2.74
N VAL A 64 -3.69 -7.57 1.83
CA VAL A 64 -4.09 -8.68 0.93
C VAL A 64 -2.99 -9.00 -0.07
N CYS A 65 -2.28 -8.01 -0.59
CA CYS A 65 -1.11 -8.26 -1.44
C CYS A 65 -0.09 -9.15 -0.71
N GLY A 66 0.27 -8.81 0.53
CA GLY A 66 1.15 -9.63 1.34
C GLY A 66 0.62 -11.04 1.55
N LEU A 67 -0.65 -11.18 1.95
CA LEU A 67 -1.27 -12.49 2.16
C LEU A 67 -1.21 -13.40 0.91
N MET A 68 -1.53 -12.85 -0.27
CA MET A 68 -1.50 -13.59 -1.53
C MET A 68 -0.07 -13.96 -1.95
N LEU A 69 0.88 -13.04 -1.77
CA LEU A 69 2.29 -13.31 -2.09
C LEU A 69 2.90 -14.35 -1.16
N GLN A 70 2.60 -14.30 0.16
CA GLN A 70 3.00 -15.32 1.11
C GLN A 70 2.52 -16.72 0.70
N ALA A 71 1.29 -16.83 0.18
CA ALA A 71 0.75 -18.10 -0.32
C ALA A 71 1.49 -18.60 -1.58
N VAL A 72 1.65 -17.74 -2.57
CA VAL A 72 2.29 -18.09 -3.85
C VAL A 72 3.74 -18.47 -3.69
N PHE A 73 4.48 -17.67 -2.92
CA PHE A 73 5.91 -17.90 -2.71
C PHE A 73 6.20 -18.92 -1.60
N ARG A 74 5.17 -19.30 -0.83
CA ARG A 74 5.30 -20.18 0.35
C ARG A 74 6.39 -19.66 1.30
N ASN A 75 6.45 -18.35 1.40
CA ASN A 75 7.39 -17.62 2.24
C ASN A 75 6.60 -16.64 3.11
N PRO A 76 6.63 -16.78 4.43
CA PRO A 76 5.91 -15.91 5.35
C PRO A 76 6.41 -14.46 5.32
N LEU A 77 7.59 -14.23 4.78
CA LEU A 77 8.20 -12.90 4.65
C LEU A 77 7.93 -12.25 3.27
N ALA A 78 7.20 -12.92 2.38
CA ALA A 78 6.90 -12.34 1.08
C ALA A 78 5.97 -11.12 1.22
N ASP A 79 6.37 -10.01 0.58
CA ASP A 79 5.70 -8.72 0.61
C ASP A 79 5.92 -8.02 -0.76
N PRO A 80 5.01 -7.13 -1.20
CA PRO A 80 5.18 -6.41 -2.46
C PRO A 80 6.48 -5.61 -2.59
N SER A 81 7.03 -5.11 -1.48
CA SER A 81 8.29 -4.39 -1.45
C SER A 81 9.48 -5.27 -1.80
N ILE A 82 9.46 -6.55 -1.37
CA ILE A 82 10.50 -7.53 -1.66
C ILE A 82 10.54 -7.90 -3.15
N LEU A 83 9.41 -7.81 -3.85
CA LEU A 83 9.37 -8.01 -5.29
C LEU A 83 9.93 -6.84 -6.11
N GLY A 84 10.38 -5.77 -5.45
CA GLY A 84 10.96 -4.60 -6.09
C GLY A 84 9.92 -3.65 -6.72
N ILE A 85 8.62 -3.91 -6.58
CA ILE A 85 7.55 -3.09 -7.20
C ILE A 85 7.59 -1.67 -6.66
N SER A 86 7.67 -1.51 -5.33
CA SER A 86 7.79 -0.20 -4.69
C SER A 86 9.11 0.50 -5.04
N SER A 87 10.21 -0.26 -5.22
CA SER A 87 11.50 0.30 -5.64
C SER A 87 11.45 0.79 -7.09
N GLY A 88 10.74 0.08 -7.98
CA GLY A 88 10.47 0.53 -9.34
C GLY A 88 9.67 1.83 -9.37
N SER A 89 8.65 1.95 -8.51
CA SER A 89 7.90 3.20 -8.31
C SER A 89 8.83 4.34 -7.87
N GLY A 90 9.67 4.07 -6.85
CA GLY A 90 10.66 5.02 -6.35
C GLY A 90 11.66 5.48 -7.42
N LEU A 91 12.10 4.56 -8.29
CA LEU A 91 12.97 4.89 -9.41
C LEU A 91 12.26 5.80 -10.43
N GLY A 92 11.00 5.53 -10.76
CA GLY A 92 10.20 6.39 -11.62
C GLY A 92 10.09 7.83 -11.07
N VAL A 93 9.78 7.95 -9.77
CA VAL A 93 9.71 9.25 -9.09
C VAL A 93 11.07 9.94 -9.03
N ALA A 94 12.14 9.19 -8.74
CA ALA A 94 13.50 9.72 -8.72
C ALA A 94 13.89 10.33 -10.07
N LEU A 95 13.55 9.68 -11.18
CA LEU A 95 13.78 10.24 -12.51
C LEU A 95 13.07 11.58 -12.69
N VAL A 96 11.81 11.72 -12.26
CA VAL A 96 11.08 12.99 -12.40
C VAL A 96 11.58 14.05 -11.45
N MET A 97 11.77 13.74 -10.17
CA MET A 97 12.12 14.75 -9.17
C MET A 97 13.61 15.13 -9.19
N LEU A 98 14.51 14.15 -9.39
CA LEU A 98 15.93 14.35 -9.26
C LEU A 98 16.59 14.71 -10.60
N PHE A 99 16.13 14.12 -11.71
CA PHE A 99 16.75 14.35 -13.03
C PHE A 99 16.04 15.44 -13.83
N PHE A 100 14.68 15.42 -13.86
CA PHE A 100 13.89 16.39 -14.64
C PHE A 100 13.42 17.60 -13.81
N GLY A 101 13.86 17.78 -12.56
CA GLY A 101 13.52 18.94 -11.75
C GLY A 101 12.02 19.09 -11.39
N GLY A 102 11.28 17.95 -11.35
CA GLY A 102 9.87 17.93 -10.93
C GLY A 102 8.84 18.06 -12.06
N GLY A 103 9.26 18.14 -13.33
CA GLY A 103 8.35 18.20 -14.48
C GLY A 103 8.92 17.53 -15.71
N ILE A 104 8.06 16.98 -16.55
CA ILE A 104 8.45 16.43 -17.87
C ILE A 104 7.67 17.19 -18.93
N SER A 105 8.38 17.77 -19.91
CA SER A 105 7.82 18.40 -21.09
C SER A 105 8.10 17.53 -22.32
N ILE A 106 7.06 17.02 -22.96
CA ILE A 106 7.16 16.28 -24.22
C ILE A 106 6.37 17.07 -25.29
N GLY A 107 7.08 17.79 -26.15
CA GLY A 107 6.46 18.67 -27.15
C GLY A 107 5.62 19.77 -26.52
N ASN A 108 4.34 19.87 -26.91
CA ASN A 108 3.39 20.86 -26.37
C ASN A 108 2.69 20.40 -25.06
N LEU A 109 2.97 19.18 -24.58
CA LEU A 109 2.40 18.64 -23.34
C LEU A 109 3.42 18.79 -22.22
N SER A 110 3.13 19.68 -21.26
CA SER A 110 3.90 19.83 -20.04
C SER A 110 3.17 19.09 -18.89
N PHE A 111 3.75 17.99 -18.45
CA PHE A 111 3.34 17.30 -17.24
C PHE A 111 4.20 17.81 -16.08
N GLY A 112 3.66 18.73 -15.29
CA GLY A 112 4.34 19.29 -14.13
C GLY A 112 3.76 18.78 -12.82
N GLY A 113 4.58 18.85 -11.77
CA GLY A 113 4.14 18.62 -10.41
C GLY A 113 3.63 17.21 -10.11
N PHE A 114 2.57 17.12 -9.32
CA PHE A 114 2.05 15.85 -8.79
C PHE A 114 1.63 14.85 -9.87
N ALA A 115 1.07 15.28 -10.99
CA ALA A 115 0.62 14.39 -12.06
C ALA A 115 1.79 13.64 -12.72
N ALA A 116 2.92 14.30 -12.95
CA ALA A 116 4.12 13.68 -13.50
C ALA A 116 4.71 12.65 -12.52
N VAL A 117 4.76 13.00 -11.23
CA VAL A 117 5.24 12.10 -10.17
C VAL A 117 4.34 10.87 -10.05
N LEU A 118 3.02 11.05 -10.05
CA LEU A 118 2.04 9.97 -9.99
C LEU A 118 2.18 9.01 -11.19
N ALA A 119 2.25 9.56 -12.40
CA ALA A 119 2.42 8.79 -13.63
C ALA A 119 3.75 8.01 -13.62
N ALA A 120 4.86 8.67 -13.26
CA ALA A 120 6.17 8.04 -13.20
C ALA A 120 6.26 6.94 -12.13
N ALA A 121 5.68 7.17 -10.95
CA ALA A 121 5.57 6.18 -9.90
C ALA A 121 4.80 4.94 -10.36
N PHE A 122 3.65 5.16 -10.99
CA PHE A 122 2.80 4.08 -11.50
C PHE A 122 3.50 3.30 -12.62
N VAL A 123 4.08 4.00 -13.59
CA VAL A 123 4.82 3.38 -14.71
C VAL A 123 6.02 2.57 -14.19
N GLY A 124 6.81 3.14 -13.28
CA GLY A 124 7.96 2.45 -12.69
C GLY A 124 7.56 1.15 -11.96
N ALA A 125 6.48 1.19 -11.17
CA ALA A 125 5.94 0.01 -10.51
C ALA A 125 5.41 -1.03 -11.51
N MET A 126 4.71 -0.58 -12.56
CA MET A 126 4.16 -1.46 -13.59
C MET A 126 5.25 -2.12 -14.45
N LEU A 127 6.35 -1.42 -14.73
CA LEU A 127 7.51 -2.00 -15.43
C LEU A 127 8.13 -3.15 -14.62
N VAL A 128 8.32 -2.98 -13.31
CA VAL A 128 8.81 -4.06 -12.45
C VAL A 128 7.78 -5.18 -12.35
N THR A 129 6.49 -4.88 -12.25
CA THR A 129 5.42 -5.89 -12.25
C THR A 129 5.44 -6.70 -13.55
N LEU A 130 5.59 -6.04 -14.70
CA LEU A 130 5.68 -6.69 -16.01
C LEU A 130 6.95 -7.55 -16.12
N LEU A 131 8.08 -7.07 -15.61
CA LEU A 131 9.33 -7.83 -15.53
C LEU A 131 9.11 -9.10 -14.70
N MET A 132 8.53 -9.00 -13.51
CA MET A 132 8.24 -10.15 -12.66
C MET A 132 7.23 -11.12 -13.29
N PHE A 133 6.23 -10.59 -13.99
CA PHE A 133 5.24 -11.39 -14.73
C PHE A 133 5.90 -12.18 -15.88
N THR A 134 6.73 -11.55 -16.69
CA THR A 134 7.43 -12.21 -17.82
C THR A 134 8.43 -13.26 -17.32
N LEU A 135 9.22 -12.92 -16.30
CA LEU A 135 10.18 -13.85 -15.68
C LEU A 135 9.47 -15.02 -14.97
N SER A 136 8.29 -14.79 -14.41
CA SER A 136 7.44 -15.86 -13.87
C SER A 136 7.05 -16.89 -14.93
N GLY A 137 7.05 -16.52 -16.21
CA GLY A 137 6.87 -17.43 -17.33
C GLY A 137 8.05 -18.37 -17.55
N ILE A 138 9.26 -17.93 -17.26
CA ILE A 138 10.54 -18.63 -17.53
C ILE A 138 11.01 -19.36 -16.27
N ILE A 139 11.01 -18.65 -15.14
CA ILE A 139 11.52 -19.14 -13.86
C ILE A 139 10.47 -20.04 -13.18
N ARG A 140 10.82 -21.31 -12.98
CA ARG A 140 9.93 -22.29 -12.32
C ARG A 140 10.01 -22.21 -10.79
N SER A 141 11.16 -21.80 -10.24
CA SER A 141 11.39 -21.70 -8.80
C SER A 141 10.83 -20.41 -8.22
N ASN A 142 9.95 -20.51 -7.23
CA ASN A 142 9.41 -19.36 -6.52
C ASN A 142 10.51 -18.60 -5.75
N ALA A 143 11.47 -19.32 -5.14
CA ALA A 143 12.60 -18.70 -4.43
C ALA A 143 13.48 -17.88 -5.39
N MET A 144 13.76 -18.42 -6.59
CA MET A 144 14.56 -17.70 -7.59
C MET A 144 13.85 -16.43 -8.07
N LEU A 145 12.53 -16.47 -8.22
CA LEU A 145 11.74 -15.29 -8.60
C LEU A 145 11.78 -14.22 -7.50
N LEU A 146 11.73 -14.61 -6.22
CA LEU A 146 11.92 -13.67 -5.10
C LEU A 146 13.32 -13.04 -5.12
N ILE A 147 14.38 -13.83 -5.36
CA ILE A 147 15.75 -13.31 -5.46
C ILE A 147 15.85 -12.27 -6.57
N VAL A 148 15.28 -12.54 -7.74
CA VAL A 148 15.23 -11.56 -8.85
C VAL A 148 14.51 -10.29 -8.43
N GLY A 149 13.40 -10.38 -7.70
CA GLY A 149 12.69 -9.21 -7.15
C GLY A 149 13.58 -8.37 -6.23
N VAL A 150 14.26 -9.01 -5.30
CA VAL A 150 15.21 -8.36 -4.39
C VAL A 150 16.35 -7.69 -5.16
N MET A 151 16.94 -8.38 -6.15
CA MET A 151 18.02 -7.82 -6.98
C MET A 151 17.53 -6.62 -7.80
N THR A 152 16.31 -6.67 -8.33
CA THR A 152 15.67 -5.54 -9.01
C THR A 152 15.51 -4.35 -8.06
N GLY A 153 15.14 -4.60 -6.80
CA GLY A 153 15.08 -3.59 -5.76
C GLY A 153 16.43 -2.92 -5.48
N TYR A 154 17.49 -3.72 -5.33
CA TYR A 154 18.85 -3.21 -5.13
C TYR A 154 19.36 -2.41 -6.34
N LEU A 155 19.11 -2.89 -7.57
CA LEU A 155 19.45 -2.16 -8.78
C LEU A 155 18.76 -0.80 -8.82
N SER A 156 17.45 -0.76 -8.58
CA SER A 156 16.68 0.48 -8.51
C SER A 156 17.26 1.43 -7.45
N SER A 157 17.55 0.92 -6.23
CA SER A 157 18.13 1.72 -5.15
C SER A 157 19.52 2.30 -5.53
N SER A 158 20.35 1.53 -6.22
CA SER A 158 21.67 2.00 -6.66
C SER A 158 21.53 3.13 -7.70
N VAL A 159 20.60 3.01 -8.64
CA VAL A 159 20.31 4.08 -9.61
C VAL A 159 19.76 5.33 -8.91
N ILE A 160 18.86 5.15 -7.93
CA ILE A 160 18.34 6.26 -7.14
C ILE A 160 19.46 7.00 -6.38
N LEU A 161 20.40 6.26 -5.78
CA LEU A 161 21.56 6.87 -5.11
C LEU A 161 22.42 7.66 -6.08
N LEU A 162 22.64 7.15 -7.29
CA LEU A 162 23.37 7.87 -8.33
C LEU A 162 22.65 9.16 -8.76
N LEU A 163 21.33 9.10 -8.94
CA LEU A 163 20.52 10.28 -9.26
C LEU A 163 20.56 11.31 -8.13
N ASN A 164 20.48 10.88 -6.87
CA ASN A 164 20.59 11.78 -5.71
C ASN A 164 21.93 12.50 -5.65
N PHE A 165 23.02 11.84 -6.06
CA PHE A 165 24.37 12.45 -6.07
C PHE A 165 24.46 13.65 -7.03
N PHE A 166 23.77 13.58 -8.18
CA PHE A 166 23.78 14.66 -9.18
C PHE A 166 22.63 15.66 -9.03
N ALA A 167 21.67 15.40 -8.15
CA ALA A 167 20.45 16.19 -8.03
C ALA A 167 20.66 17.49 -7.24
N SER A 168 19.75 18.44 -7.41
CA SER A 168 19.68 19.65 -6.59
C SER A 168 19.17 19.32 -5.18
N ALA A 169 19.53 20.16 -4.19
CA ALA A 169 19.07 20.00 -2.80
C ALA A 169 17.53 19.96 -2.68
N ASP A 170 16.83 20.78 -3.48
CA ASP A 170 15.36 20.83 -3.50
C ASP A 170 14.76 19.54 -4.07
N GLY A 171 15.35 18.99 -5.13
CA GLY A 171 14.94 17.71 -5.69
C GLY A 171 15.10 16.56 -4.70
N VAL A 172 16.25 16.48 -4.03
CA VAL A 172 16.52 15.49 -3.00
C VAL A 172 15.50 15.60 -1.85
N ARG A 173 15.24 16.82 -1.38
CA ARG A 173 14.25 17.08 -0.31
C ARG A 173 12.85 16.64 -0.74
N ALA A 174 12.42 16.98 -1.96
CA ALA A 174 11.11 16.59 -2.48
C ALA A 174 10.98 15.06 -2.57
N TYR A 175 12.01 14.38 -3.08
CA TYR A 175 12.06 12.93 -3.15
C TYR A 175 11.99 12.25 -1.78
N MET A 176 12.75 12.79 -0.79
CA MET A 176 12.71 12.29 0.59
C MET A 176 11.32 12.42 1.21
N LEU A 177 10.65 13.58 1.03
CA LEU A 177 9.29 13.81 1.53
C LEU A 177 8.28 12.83 0.91
N TRP A 178 8.37 12.59 -0.41
CA TRP A 178 7.54 11.58 -1.08
C TRP A 178 7.79 10.17 -0.53
N GLY A 179 9.06 9.81 -0.29
CA GLY A 179 9.46 8.50 0.24
C GLY A 179 9.01 8.23 1.68
N MET A 180 8.66 9.29 2.44
CA MET A 180 8.12 9.14 3.79
C MET A 180 6.70 8.56 3.83
N GLY A 181 5.98 8.59 2.70
CA GLY A 181 4.60 8.11 2.59
C GLY A 181 3.58 9.04 3.26
N ASN A 182 2.41 9.18 2.63
CA ASN A 182 1.35 10.04 3.15
C ASN A 182 -0.01 9.64 2.57
N PHE A 183 -1.01 9.43 3.42
CA PHE A 183 -2.38 9.17 2.97
C PHE A 183 -3.13 10.44 2.56
N ALA A 184 -2.67 11.63 2.99
CA ALA A 184 -3.28 12.90 2.61
C ALA A 184 -2.95 13.36 1.16
N SER A 185 -2.12 12.61 0.44
CA SER A 185 -1.76 12.92 -0.96
C SER A 185 -2.90 12.67 -1.96
N VAL A 186 -3.94 11.95 -1.56
CA VAL A 186 -5.13 11.68 -2.38
C VAL A 186 -6.19 12.73 -2.10
N SER A 187 -6.36 13.67 -3.04
CA SER A 187 -7.41 14.70 -2.97
C SER A 187 -8.79 14.11 -3.27
N ALA A 188 -9.87 14.83 -2.89
CA ALA A 188 -11.24 14.35 -3.06
C ALA A 188 -11.61 14.06 -4.53
N ASP A 189 -11.11 14.85 -5.47
CA ASP A 189 -11.30 14.67 -6.92
C ASP A 189 -10.63 13.41 -7.48
N ARG A 190 -9.55 12.93 -6.86
CA ARG A 190 -8.81 11.71 -7.25
C ARG A 190 -9.23 10.47 -6.50
N LEU A 191 -9.87 10.65 -5.35
CA LEU A 191 -10.35 9.56 -4.49
C LEU A 191 -11.25 8.56 -5.23
N PRO A 192 -12.20 8.96 -6.12
CA PRO A 192 -13.04 8.01 -6.83
C PRO A 192 -12.25 7.04 -7.71
N VAL A 193 -11.22 7.51 -8.41
CA VAL A 193 -10.36 6.65 -9.25
C VAL A 193 -9.57 5.69 -8.37
N PHE A 194 -8.93 6.20 -7.32
CA PHE A 194 -8.19 5.39 -6.36
C PHE A 194 -9.07 4.32 -5.72
N ALA A 195 -10.25 4.70 -5.24
CA ALA A 195 -11.19 3.80 -4.58
C ALA A 195 -11.74 2.74 -5.54
N THR A 196 -12.14 3.13 -6.76
CA THR A 196 -12.68 2.19 -7.73
C THR A 196 -11.66 1.10 -8.09
N VAL A 197 -10.43 1.48 -8.44
CA VAL A 197 -9.38 0.51 -8.79
C VAL A 197 -9.03 -0.38 -7.59
N SER A 198 -8.90 0.20 -6.39
CA SER A 198 -8.63 -0.55 -5.17
C SER A 198 -9.73 -1.59 -4.90
N VAL A 199 -11.00 -1.18 -4.94
CA VAL A 199 -12.15 -2.07 -4.67
C VAL A 199 -12.26 -3.17 -5.72
N VAL A 200 -12.09 -2.86 -7.01
CA VAL A 200 -12.11 -3.88 -8.08
C VAL A 200 -11.01 -4.92 -7.86
N CYS A 201 -9.79 -4.50 -7.52
CA CYS A 201 -8.70 -5.42 -7.24
C CYS A 201 -8.93 -6.23 -5.94
N LEU A 202 -9.52 -5.63 -4.90
CA LEU A 202 -9.88 -6.34 -3.67
C LEU A 202 -10.98 -7.39 -3.95
N ILE A 203 -12.00 -7.07 -4.73
CA ILE A 203 -13.03 -8.03 -5.16
C ILE A 203 -12.38 -9.17 -5.96
N THR A 204 -11.47 -8.85 -6.89
CA THR A 204 -10.72 -9.86 -7.64
C THR A 204 -9.93 -10.77 -6.70
N SER A 205 -9.30 -10.21 -5.66
CA SER A 205 -8.58 -10.98 -4.65
C SER A 205 -9.49 -11.95 -3.89
N VAL A 206 -10.72 -11.53 -3.56
CA VAL A 206 -11.73 -12.39 -2.91
C VAL A 206 -12.13 -13.55 -3.83
N MET A 207 -12.22 -13.33 -5.13
CA MET A 207 -12.52 -14.43 -6.11
C MET A 207 -11.41 -15.50 -6.14
N LEU A 208 -10.17 -15.15 -5.72
CA LEU A 208 -9.05 -16.09 -5.67
C LEU A 208 -9.01 -16.95 -4.40
N VAL A 209 -9.95 -16.81 -3.47
CA VAL A 209 -10.00 -17.56 -2.21
C VAL A 209 -9.95 -19.09 -2.44
N LYS A 210 -10.76 -19.62 -3.35
CA LYS A 210 -10.80 -21.06 -3.63
C LYS A 210 -9.45 -21.60 -4.11
N PRO A 211 -8.84 -21.05 -5.20
CA PRO A 211 -7.54 -21.52 -5.65
C PRO A 211 -6.40 -21.26 -4.64
N LEU A 212 -6.48 -20.23 -3.81
CA LEU A 212 -5.51 -20.00 -2.73
C LEU A 212 -5.57 -21.09 -1.65
N ASN A 213 -6.77 -21.49 -1.22
CA ASN A 213 -6.92 -22.59 -0.27
C ASN A 213 -6.31 -23.91 -0.78
N VAL A 214 -6.50 -24.20 -2.05
CA VAL A 214 -5.90 -25.41 -2.63
C VAL A 214 -4.38 -25.27 -2.77
N LEU A 215 -3.86 -24.07 -3.05
CA LEU A 215 -2.43 -23.84 -3.17
C LEU A 215 -1.66 -24.06 -1.86
N VAL A 216 -2.28 -23.80 -0.72
CA VAL A 216 -1.70 -24.05 0.63
C VAL A 216 -1.37 -25.52 0.84
N LEU A 217 -2.18 -26.44 0.29
CA LEU A 217 -1.95 -27.88 0.36
C LEU A 217 -0.71 -28.34 -0.44
N GLY A 218 -0.20 -27.47 -1.29
CA GLY A 218 1.00 -27.69 -2.09
C GLY A 218 0.75 -27.62 -3.58
N PRO A 219 1.77 -27.21 -4.38
CA PRO A 219 1.60 -26.98 -5.81
C PRO A 219 1.33 -28.28 -6.61
N GLN A 220 1.85 -29.43 -6.13
CA GLN A 220 1.57 -30.73 -6.77
C GLN A 220 0.11 -31.13 -6.53
N TYR A 221 -0.37 -30.99 -5.30
CA TYR A 221 -1.76 -31.27 -4.94
C TYR A 221 -2.74 -30.36 -5.68
N ALA A 222 -2.40 -29.07 -5.76
CA ALA A 222 -3.19 -28.11 -6.52
C ALA A 222 -3.31 -28.47 -8.02
N ARG A 223 -2.23 -28.96 -8.63
CA ARG A 223 -2.25 -29.44 -10.03
C ARG A 223 -3.12 -30.66 -10.22
N ASN A 224 -3.06 -31.61 -9.29
CA ASN A 224 -3.89 -32.83 -9.32
C ASN A 224 -5.40 -32.49 -9.21
N LEU A 225 -5.73 -31.40 -8.52
CA LEU A 225 -7.09 -30.84 -8.44
C LEU A 225 -7.46 -29.93 -9.64
N GLY A 226 -6.66 -29.91 -10.70
CA GLY A 226 -6.93 -29.16 -11.92
C GLY A 226 -6.59 -27.68 -11.87
N ILE A 227 -5.92 -27.19 -10.80
CA ILE A 227 -5.52 -25.79 -10.71
C ILE A 227 -4.22 -25.56 -11.47
N ASN A 228 -4.27 -24.67 -12.46
CA ASN A 228 -3.07 -24.18 -13.14
C ASN A 228 -2.32 -23.20 -12.22
N THR A 229 -1.36 -23.74 -11.47
CA THR A 229 -0.57 -22.96 -10.49
C THR A 229 0.23 -21.81 -11.12
N ARG A 230 0.64 -21.95 -12.40
CA ARG A 230 1.34 -20.88 -13.13
C ARG A 230 0.38 -19.73 -13.47
N ARG A 231 -0.81 -20.03 -13.95
CA ARG A 231 -1.84 -19.03 -14.25
C ARG A 231 -2.26 -18.31 -12.96
N LEU A 232 -2.47 -19.05 -11.89
CA LEU A 232 -2.80 -18.48 -10.57
C LEU A 232 -1.72 -17.52 -10.09
N ARG A 233 -0.44 -17.93 -10.14
CA ARG A 233 0.70 -17.07 -9.78
C ARG A 233 0.72 -15.79 -10.62
N ASN A 234 0.51 -15.88 -11.91
CA ASN A 234 0.50 -14.74 -12.81
C ASN A 234 -0.63 -13.75 -12.49
N VAL A 235 -1.85 -14.25 -12.22
CA VAL A 235 -2.99 -13.41 -11.82
C VAL A 235 -2.70 -12.71 -10.50
N ILE A 236 -2.13 -13.42 -9.52
CA ILE A 236 -1.76 -12.84 -8.24
C ILE A 236 -0.69 -11.75 -8.42
N LEU A 237 0.35 -11.99 -9.22
CA LEU A 237 1.38 -11.00 -9.51
C LEU A 237 0.80 -9.73 -10.17
N LEU A 238 -0.16 -9.88 -11.08
CA LEU A 238 -0.82 -8.73 -11.71
C LEU A 238 -1.70 -7.95 -10.74
N VAL A 239 -2.52 -8.64 -9.94
CA VAL A 239 -3.41 -7.98 -8.96
C VAL A 239 -2.59 -7.29 -7.87
N THR A 240 -1.59 -7.97 -7.31
CA THR A 240 -0.71 -7.40 -6.29
C THR A 240 0.15 -6.27 -6.86
N GLY A 241 0.66 -6.43 -8.09
CA GLY A 241 1.42 -5.41 -8.78
C GLY A 241 0.60 -4.14 -9.03
N LEU A 242 -0.64 -4.29 -9.49
CA LEU A 242 -1.54 -3.16 -9.74
C LEU A 242 -1.93 -2.45 -8.43
N LEU A 243 -2.31 -3.20 -7.38
CA LEU A 243 -2.61 -2.62 -6.07
C LEU A 243 -1.41 -1.89 -5.47
N THR A 244 -0.22 -2.48 -5.54
CA THR A 244 1.00 -1.86 -5.03
C THR A 244 1.39 -0.65 -5.86
N ALA A 245 1.30 -0.73 -7.19
CA ALA A 245 1.56 0.42 -8.07
C ALA A 245 0.63 1.58 -7.76
N LEU A 246 -0.68 1.31 -7.60
CA LEU A 246 -1.67 2.31 -7.26
C LEU A 246 -1.38 2.94 -5.89
N THR A 247 -1.24 2.12 -4.85
CA THR A 247 -1.02 2.63 -3.49
C THR A 247 0.29 3.39 -3.37
N THR A 248 1.38 2.88 -3.97
CA THR A 248 2.70 3.55 -3.93
C THR A 248 2.71 4.83 -4.74
N ALA A 249 2.04 4.87 -5.91
CA ALA A 249 1.98 6.07 -6.72
C ALA A 249 1.25 7.22 -6.01
N PHE A 250 0.12 6.93 -5.37
CA PHE A 250 -0.69 7.94 -4.69
C PHE A 250 -0.18 8.30 -3.30
N CYS A 251 0.24 7.32 -2.49
CA CYS A 251 0.57 7.50 -1.08
C CYS A 251 2.08 7.47 -0.79
N GLY A 252 2.92 7.24 -1.81
CA GLY A 252 4.32 6.89 -1.59
C GLY A 252 4.49 5.42 -1.14
N PRO A 253 5.73 4.94 -1.02
CA PRO A 253 6.00 3.58 -0.55
C PRO A 253 5.57 3.44 0.91
N ILE A 254 4.72 2.46 1.23
CA ILE A 254 4.29 2.15 2.60
C ILE A 254 4.75 0.73 2.93
N ALA A 255 5.54 0.62 3.99
CA ALA A 255 6.14 -0.63 4.41
C ALA A 255 5.34 -1.32 5.53
N PHE A 256 5.63 -2.59 5.77
CA PHE A 256 5.16 -3.44 6.87
C PHE A 256 3.69 -3.86 6.87
N LEU A 257 2.76 -3.15 6.25
CA LEU A 257 1.34 -3.55 6.23
C LEU A 257 1.16 -4.93 5.56
N GLY A 258 1.77 -5.15 4.40
CA GLY A 258 1.70 -6.42 3.69
C GLY A 258 2.40 -7.57 4.43
N LEU A 259 3.42 -7.26 5.21
CA LEU A 259 4.17 -8.25 5.95
C LEU A 259 3.49 -8.61 7.28
N ALA A 260 3.15 -7.62 8.11
CA ALA A 260 2.69 -7.85 9.48
C ALA A 260 1.22 -8.27 9.58
N VAL A 261 0.33 -7.63 8.80
CA VAL A 261 -1.12 -7.83 8.94
C VAL A 261 -1.57 -9.26 8.65
N PRO A 262 -1.09 -9.97 7.62
CA PRO A 262 -1.45 -11.37 7.41
C PRO A 262 -1.09 -12.26 8.60
N HIS A 263 0.01 -11.97 9.29
CA HIS A 263 0.41 -12.69 10.49
C HIS A 263 -0.51 -12.39 11.66
N ILE A 264 -0.87 -11.11 11.86
CA ILE A 264 -1.84 -10.70 12.88
C ILE A 264 -3.18 -11.42 12.64
N ALA A 265 -3.65 -11.45 11.38
CA ALA A 265 -4.89 -12.11 11.01
C ALA A 265 -4.87 -13.62 11.34
N ARG A 266 -3.77 -14.32 11.02
CA ARG A 266 -3.60 -15.75 11.38
C ARG A 266 -3.60 -15.99 12.88
N LEU A 267 -2.94 -15.11 13.65
CA LEU A 267 -2.92 -15.21 15.11
C LEU A 267 -4.32 -15.04 15.72
N LEU A 268 -5.07 -14.06 15.24
CA LEU A 268 -6.41 -13.76 15.77
C LEU A 268 -7.43 -14.84 15.40
N LEU A 269 -7.42 -15.32 14.17
CA LEU A 269 -8.38 -16.30 13.67
C LEU A 269 -7.97 -17.75 13.95
N ARG A 270 -6.68 -18.00 14.18
CA ARG A 270 -6.09 -19.35 14.35
C ARG A 270 -6.46 -20.31 13.23
N THR A 271 -6.51 -19.81 11.99
CA THR A 271 -6.86 -20.58 10.80
C THR A 271 -6.02 -20.15 9.59
N ASP A 272 -5.78 -21.09 8.69
CA ASP A 272 -5.18 -20.86 7.37
C ASP A 272 -6.22 -20.94 6.24
N ASP A 273 -7.53 -21.05 6.56
CA ASP A 273 -8.60 -21.03 5.56
C ASP A 273 -8.79 -19.60 5.02
N TYR A 274 -8.47 -19.41 3.75
CA TYR A 274 -8.57 -18.12 3.06
C TYR A 274 -10.01 -17.59 2.94
N ARG A 275 -11.04 -18.42 3.16
CA ARG A 275 -12.44 -17.95 3.21
C ARG A 275 -12.64 -16.96 4.35
N SER A 276 -12.03 -17.24 5.50
CA SER A 276 -12.09 -16.36 6.67
C SER A 276 -10.88 -15.42 6.73
N LEU A 277 -9.70 -15.92 6.37
CA LEU A 277 -8.44 -15.21 6.51
C LEU A 277 -8.34 -14.00 5.58
N LEU A 278 -8.76 -14.10 4.31
CA LEU A 278 -8.61 -13.00 3.34
C LEU A 278 -9.53 -11.82 3.70
N PRO A 279 -10.84 -11.97 3.95
CA PRO A 279 -11.68 -10.85 4.41
C PRO A 279 -11.21 -10.24 5.73
N ALA A 280 -10.77 -11.08 6.66
CA ALA A 280 -10.23 -10.60 7.93
C ALA A 280 -8.93 -9.81 7.72
N THR A 281 -8.05 -10.23 6.81
CA THR A 281 -6.82 -9.51 6.48
C THR A 281 -7.12 -8.13 5.89
N ILE A 282 -8.16 -8.00 5.04
CA ILE A 282 -8.62 -6.70 4.54
C ILE A 282 -9.02 -5.80 5.72
N LEU A 283 -9.91 -6.28 6.59
CA LEU A 283 -10.43 -5.50 7.71
C LEU A 283 -9.34 -5.13 8.72
N ILE A 284 -8.49 -6.08 9.10
CA ILE A 284 -7.40 -5.83 10.05
C ILE A 284 -6.39 -4.86 9.44
N GLY A 285 -6.06 -4.99 8.15
CA GLY A 285 -5.19 -4.07 7.45
C GLY A 285 -5.73 -2.65 7.41
N SER A 286 -7.02 -2.50 7.14
CA SER A 286 -7.72 -1.22 7.21
C SER A 286 -7.67 -0.61 8.62
N ILE A 287 -7.92 -1.42 9.66
CA ILE A 287 -7.84 -1.00 11.06
C ILE A 287 -6.42 -0.55 11.42
N VAL A 288 -5.39 -1.34 11.09
CA VAL A 288 -3.99 -1.01 11.40
C VAL A 288 -3.57 0.27 10.68
N ALA A 289 -3.93 0.44 9.40
CA ALA A 289 -3.59 1.66 8.66
C ALA A 289 -4.28 2.89 9.23
N LEU A 290 -5.56 2.79 9.63
CA LEU A 290 -6.29 3.88 10.30
C LEU A 290 -5.71 4.22 11.68
N LEU A 291 -5.29 3.22 12.46
CA LEU A 291 -4.59 3.43 13.73
C LEU A 291 -3.25 4.12 13.53
N CYS A 292 -2.46 3.68 12.54
CA CYS A 292 -1.19 4.33 12.21
C CYS A 292 -1.41 5.76 11.71
N ASN A 293 -2.42 6.01 10.88
CA ASN A 293 -2.77 7.36 10.42
C ASN A 293 -3.18 8.27 11.58
N PHE A 294 -3.99 7.76 12.51
CA PHE A 294 -4.36 8.49 13.72
C PHE A 294 -3.14 8.82 14.57
N ALA A 295 -2.23 7.85 14.77
CA ALA A 295 -0.99 8.05 15.52
C ALA A 295 -0.07 9.12 14.89
N CYS A 296 -0.08 9.24 13.55
CA CYS A 296 0.68 10.27 12.83
C CYS A 296 0.22 11.70 13.14
N VAL A 297 -1.04 11.87 13.55
CA VAL A 297 -1.67 13.18 13.79
C VAL A 297 -1.67 13.56 15.28
N LEU A 298 -1.40 12.61 16.20
CA LEU A 298 -1.44 12.85 17.65
C LEU A 298 -0.56 14.01 18.15
N PRO A 299 0.66 14.27 17.63
CA PRO A 299 1.45 15.42 18.07
C PRO A 299 0.96 16.72 17.41
N ALA A 300 -0.21 17.22 17.83
CA ALA A 300 -0.89 18.38 17.24
C ALA A 300 -0.02 19.63 17.06
N ASP A 301 0.92 19.89 17.98
CA ASP A 301 1.78 21.07 17.97
C ASP A 301 3.13 20.87 17.23
N GLY A 302 3.47 19.64 16.83
CA GLY A 302 4.76 19.24 16.23
C GLY A 302 4.72 18.91 14.74
N GLY A 303 3.57 19.02 14.08
CA GLY A 303 3.39 18.57 12.69
C GLY A 303 2.92 17.10 12.57
N VAL A 304 2.75 16.62 11.34
CA VAL A 304 2.30 15.25 11.07
C VAL A 304 3.51 14.32 10.94
N ILE A 305 3.55 13.26 11.75
CA ILE A 305 4.59 12.24 11.66
C ILE A 305 4.43 11.46 10.35
N PRO A 306 5.51 11.18 9.59
CA PRO A 306 5.43 10.35 8.40
C PRO A 306 4.92 8.92 8.70
N ILE A 307 4.06 8.38 7.84
CA ILE A 307 3.46 7.06 8.06
C ILE A 307 4.51 5.94 8.12
N ASN A 308 5.59 6.05 7.35
CA ASN A 308 6.68 5.08 7.36
C ASN A 308 7.56 5.13 8.63
N ALA A 309 7.39 6.11 9.49
CA ALA A 309 7.97 6.07 10.83
C ALA A 309 7.10 5.24 11.80
N VAL A 310 5.77 5.28 11.62
CA VAL A 310 4.82 4.63 12.55
C VAL A 310 4.60 3.16 12.19
N THR A 311 4.42 2.82 10.91
CA THR A 311 4.10 1.44 10.48
C THR A 311 5.14 0.40 10.87
N PRO A 312 6.48 0.66 10.81
CA PRO A 312 7.48 -0.28 11.29
C PRO A 312 7.48 -0.45 12.82
N ILE A 313 7.23 0.64 13.56
CA ILE A 313 7.16 0.60 15.04
C ILE A 313 6.03 -0.35 15.48
N VAL A 314 4.92 -0.36 14.77
CA VAL A 314 3.79 -1.26 15.05
C VAL A 314 4.05 -2.66 14.48
N GLY A 315 4.57 -2.75 13.25
CA GLY A 315 4.70 -4.01 12.52
C GLY A 315 5.86 -4.89 12.95
N ALA A 316 7.05 -4.31 13.20
CA ALA A 316 8.24 -5.08 13.48
C ALA A 316 8.18 -5.87 14.80
N PRO A 317 7.69 -5.31 15.93
CA PRO A 317 7.57 -6.08 17.18
C PRO A 317 6.61 -7.27 17.04
N VAL A 318 5.53 -7.11 16.28
CA VAL A 318 4.56 -8.19 16.03
C VAL A 318 5.23 -9.34 15.27
N ILE A 319 5.99 -9.03 14.23
CA ILE A 319 6.69 -10.06 13.43
C ILE A 319 7.74 -10.77 14.27
N ILE A 320 8.55 -10.03 15.04
CA ILE A 320 9.57 -10.59 15.94
C ILE A 320 8.91 -11.54 16.95
N TYR A 321 7.82 -11.11 17.59
CA TYR A 321 7.08 -11.95 18.54
C TYR A 321 6.58 -13.24 17.91
N ILE A 322 6.02 -13.18 16.69
CA ILE A 322 5.49 -14.34 15.99
C ILE A 322 6.61 -15.31 15.61
N MET A 323 7.76 -14.79 15.14
CA MET A 323 8.91 -15.63 14.76
C MET A 323 9.49 -16.34 15.98
N LEU A 324 9.64 -15.66 17.11
CA LEU A 324 10.10 -16.27 18.36
C LEU A 324 9.15 -17.36 18.85
N ARG A 325 7.83 -17.13 18.79
CA ARG A 325 6.84 -18.12 19.24
C ARG A 325 6.76 -19.38 18.37
N LYS A 326 7.17 -19.31 17.11
CA LYS A 326 7.23 -20.49 16.22
C LYS A 326 8.42 -21.39 16.49
N HIS A 327 9.44 -20.90 17.20
CA HIS A 327 10.66 -21.63 17.55
C HIS A 327 10.66 -22.12 19.01
N LEU A 328 9.68 -21.75 19.82
CA LEU A 328 9.37 -22.27 21.14
C LEU A 328 8.21 -23.28 21.05
#